data_8f0e7e6f94a1715adb565ecb704b5971
#
_entry.id   8f0e7e6f94a1715adb565ecb704b5971
#
_cell.length_a   1.000
_cell.length_b   1.000
_cell.length_c   1.000
_cell.angle_alpha   90.00
_cell.angle_beta   90.00
_cell.angle_gamma   90.00
#
_symmetry.space_group_name_H-M   'P 1'
#
loop_
_entity.id
_entity.type
_entity.pdbx_description
1 polymer ?
#
loop_
_entity_poly.entity_id
_entity_poly.type
_entity_poly.pdbx_seq_one_letter_code
_entity_poly.pdbx_strand_id
1 'polypeptide(L)'
;MGKKEFEYNEKAQRCGIIVPDFKLINDKYFTTRRFDITTDGERIHSATAGGLLSISLSNPVLDYVNLLALTGFLTQNYKDVEQMYRRMVFNYIAENKDDHCKNFSFIVTKDKDYKWHWHLAPAYDLTHCTEGYNGEHATSVNNSAHPSIEDMVAVGIKNKMQEQRCREIYYEVEDIIKQ
;
A
#
# COMPACT_ATOMS: atom_id res chain seq x y z
N MET A 1 -12.38 9.94 -15.02
CA MET A 1 -11.21 9.16 -14.57
C MET A 1 -10.43 9.99 -13.54
N GLY A 2 -9.74 11.05 -13.87
CA GLY A 2 -8.90 11.79 -12.93
C GLY A 2 -9.57 12.33 -11.67
N LYS A 3 -10.84 12.79 -11.74
CA LYS A 3 -11.58 13.21 -10.56
C LYS A 3 -11.80 12.04 -9.58
N LYS A 4 -12.14 10.86 -10.08
CA LYS A 4 -12.32 9.65 -9.24
C LYS A 4 -11.01 9.24 -8.58
N GLU A 5 -9.88 9.30 -9.29
CA GLU A 5 -8.55 9.02 -8.73
C GLU A 5 -8.18 10.03 -7.64
N PHE A 6 -8.50 11.32 -7.86
CA PHE A 6 -8.29 12.36 -6.86
C PHE A 6 -9.09 12.09 -5.57
N GLU A 7 -10.41 11.88 -5.70
CA GLU A 7 -11.30 11.56 -4.57
C GLU A 7 -10.85 10.29 -3.81
N TYR A 8 -10.32 9.31 -4.55
CA TYR A 8 -9.86 8.07 -3.97
C TYR A 8 -8.55 8.27 -3.17
N ASN A 9 -7.63 9.09 -3.68
CA ASN A 9 -6.41 9.45 -2.95
C ASN A 9 -6.71 10.33 -1.72
N GLU A 10 -7.71 11.23 -1.78
CA GLU A 10 -8.18 11.96 -0.60
C GLU A 10 -8.72 11.01 0.48
N LYS A 11 -9.50 10.01 0.10
CA LYS A 11 -9.99 8.98 1.04
C LYS A 11 -8.82 8.20 1.65
N ALA A 12 -7.84 7.78 0.85
CA ALA A 12 -6.66 7.08 1.34
C ALA A 12 -5.88 7.94 2.35
N GLN A 13 -5.69 9.23 2.06
CA GLN A 13 -5.03 10.16 2.97
C GLN A 13 -5.81 10.33 4.28
N ARG A 14 -7.15 10.46 4.22
CA ARG A 14 -8.01 10.50 5.41
C ARG A 14 -7.91 9.22 6.24
N CYS A 15 -7.74 8.07 5.59
CA CYS A 15 -7.47 6.79 6.26
C CYS A 15 -6.06 6.70 6.86
N GLY A 16 -5.26 7.76 6.82
CA GLY A 16 -3.90 7.77 7.37
C GLY A 16 -2.86 7.05 6.51
N ILE A 17 -3.17 6.79 5.24
CA ILE A 17 -2.21 6.25 4.28
C ILE A 17 -1.31 7.38 3.78
N ILE A 18 -0.01 7.15 3.80
CA ILE A 18 0.96 8.08 3.23
C ILE A 18 0.90 7.95 1.71
N VAL A 19 0.47 9.02 1.03
CA VAL A 19 0.42 9.17 -0.42
C VAL A 19 1.34 10.33 -0.84
N PRO A 20 1.85 10.36 -2.07
CA PRO A 20 2.58 11.53 -2.57
C PRO A 20 1.68 12.76 -2.64
N ASP A 21 2.27 13.95 -2.69
CA ASP A 21 1.50 15.16 -2.99
C ASP A 21 0.74 15.00 -4.30
N PHE A 22 -0.54 15.30 -4.30
CA PHE A 22 -1.39 15.17 -5.48
C PHE A 22 -2.33 16.37 -5.63
N LYS A 23 -2.82 16.59 -6.83
CA LYS A 23 -3.79 17.63 -7.14
C LYS A 23 -4.63 17.30 -8.37
N LEU A 24 -5.80 17.93 -8.45
CA LEU A 24 -6.65 17.90 -9.61
C LEU A 24 -6.46 19.20 -10.41
N ILE A 25 -6.08 19.08 -11.68
CA ILE A 25 -5.90 20.23 -12.57
C ILE A 25 -7.13 20.36 -13.48
N ASN A 26 -7.71 21.56 -13.52
CA ASN A 26 -8.90 21.87 -14.33
C ASN A 26 -10.07 20.90 -14.08
N ASP A 27 -10.26 20.46 -12.83
CA ASP A 27 -11.30 19.49 -12.42
C ASP A 27 -11.33 18.19 -13.23
N LYS A 28 -10.23 17.87 -13.89
CA LYS A 28 -10.18 16.76 -14.87
C LYS A 28 -8.94 15.88 -14.73
N TYR A 29 -7.77 16.48 -14.55
CA TYR A 29 -6.51 15.75 -14.62
C TYR A 29 -5.94 15.54 -13.24
N PHE A 30 -5.91 14.29 -12.78
CA PHE A 30 -5.18 13.90 -11.59
C PHE A 30 -3.69 13.96 -11.86
N THR A 31 -2.95 14.56 -10.95
CA THR A 31 -1.49 14.64 -11.01
C THR A 31 -0.92 14.33 -9.65
N THR A 32 0.17 13.59 -9.62
CA THR A 32 0.88 13.24 -8.40
C THR A 32 2.37 13.52 -8.53
N ARG A 33 3.00 13.90 -7.43
CA ARG A 33 4.44 14.09 -7.38
C ARG A 33 5.14 12.73 -7.39
N ARG A 34 6.16 12.59 -8.19
CA ARG A 34 7.00 11.39 -8.17
C ARG A 34 7.79 11.31 -6.88
N PHE A 35 7.65 10.20 -6.16
CA PHE A 35 8.38 9.92 -4.90
C PHE A 35 9.80 9.39 -5.14
N ASP A 36 10.07 8.92 -6.37
CA ASP A 36 11.35 8.35 -6.79
C ASP A 36 12.28 9.38 -7.46
N ILE A 37 11.95 10.67 -7.34
CA ILE A 37 12.76 11.80 -7.82
C ILE A 37 12.82 12.87 -6.72
N THR A 38 14.03 13.32 -6.41
CA THR A 38 14.25 14.41 -5.45
C THR A 38 13.80 15.76 -6.02
N THR A 39 13.76 16.80 -5.19
CA THR A 39 13.51 18.20 -5.65
C THR A 39 14.52 18.70 -6.65
N ASP A 40 15.75 18.21 -6.57
CA ASP A 40 16.86 18.61 -7.45
C ASP A 40 16.92 17.75 -8.73
N GLY A 41 15.94 16.85 -8.93
CA GLY A 41 15.82 16.01 -10.13
C GLY A 41 16.64 14.73 -10.11
N GLU A 42 17.28 14.39 -8.99
CA GLU A 42 18.02 13.14 -8.84
C GLU A 42 17.07 11.96 -8.64
N ARG A 43 17.41 10.80 -9.19
CA ARG A 43 16.63 9.56 -9.03
C ARG A 43 16.91 8.90 -7.70
N ILE A 44 15.88 8.55 -6.99
CA ILE A 44 15.93 7.71 -5.79
C ILE A 44 15.81 6.25 -6.25
N HIS A 45 16.71 5.40 -5.79
CA HIS A 45 16.61 3.96 -6.08
C HIS A 45 15.31 3.40 -5.48
N SER A 46 14.54 2.73 -6.32
CA SER A 46 13.27 2.10 -5.94
C SER A 46 13.17 0.69 -6.49
N ALA A 47 12.52 -0.20 -5.74
CA ALA A 47 12.23 -1.55 -6.15
C ALA A 47 10.82 -1.94 -5.75
N THR A 48 10.09 -2.62 -6.64
CA THR A 48 8.75 -3.13 -6.34
C THR A 48 8.83 -4.45 -5.55
N ALA A 49 7.79 -4.77 -4.78
CA ALA A 49 7.66 -6.07 -4.13
C ALA A 49 7.75 -7.22 -5.14
N GLY A 50 7.14 -7.05 -6.33
CA GLY A 50 7.24 -8.03 -7.42
C GLY A 50 8.66 -8.26 -7.89
N GLY A 51 9.46 -7.18 -8.02
CA GLY A 51 10.88 -7.29 -8.39
C GLY A 51 11.72 -7.97 -7.30
N LEU A 52 11.50 -7.59 -6.04
CA LEU A 52 12.25 -8.13 -4.89
C LEU A 52 11.94 -9.61 -4.62
N LEU A 53 10.70 -10.02 -4.82
CA LEU A 53 10.23 -11.40 -4.60
C LEU A 53 10.24 -12.25 -5.87
N SER A 54 10.63 -11.68 -7.02
CA SER A 54 10.61 -12.35 -8.33
C SER A 54 9.22 -12.88 -8.72
N ILE A 55 8.16 -12.12 -8.37
CA ILE A 55 6.76 -12.47 -8.67
C ILE A 55 6.35 -11.90 -10.02
N SER A 56 5.76 -12.74 -10.89
CA SER A 56 5.19 -12.31 -12.16
C SER A 56 3.73 -11.86 -12.01
N LEU A 57 3.33 -10.84 -12.79
CA LEU A 57 1.92 -10.42 -12.88
C LEU A 57 1.01 -11.49 -13.50
N SER A 58 1.54 -12.35 -14.37
CA SER A 58 0.79 -13.43 -14.99
C SER A 58 0.45 -14.57 -14.02
N ASN A 59 1.12 -14.63 -12.88
CA ASN A 59 0.87 -15.59 -11.81
C ASN A 59 0.96 -14.89 -10.47
N PRO A 60 -0.08 -14.13 -10.05
CA PRO A 60 -0.10 -13.40 -8.80
C PRO A 60 -0.22 -14.38 -7.63
N VAL A 61 0.88 -14.58 -6.94
CA VAL A 61 0.99 -15.45 -5.75
C VAL A 61 1.34 -14.64 -4.50
N LEU A 62 1.11 -13.33 -4.54
CA LEU A 62 1.40 -12.47 -3.39
C LEU A 62 0.30 -12.60 -2.34
N ASP A 63 0.72 -12.65 -1.07
CA ASP A 63 -0.16 -12.57 0.09
C ASP A 63 0.33 -11.44 1.00
N TYR A 64 -0.59 -10.73 1.63
CA TYR A 64 -0.24 -9.64 2.54
C TYR A 64 0.58 -10.10 3.75
N VAL A 65 0.50 -11.38 4.16
CA VAL A 65 1.41 -11.94 5.18
C VAL A 65 2.87 -11.77 4.74
N ASN A 66 3.17 -12.14 3.50
CA ASN A 66 4.52 -12.06 2.94
C ASN A 66 4.92 -10.60 2.65
N LEU A 67 3.96 -9.77 2.22
CA LEU A 67 4.21 -8.36 1.93
C LEU A 67 4.56 -7.56 3.19
N LEU A 68 3.84 -7.79 4.31
CA LEU A 68 4.17 -7.18 5.60
C LEU A 68 5.52 -7.71 6.12
N ALA A 69 5.78 -9.01 5.98
CA ALA A 69 7.06 -9.61 6.37
C ALA A 69 8.24 -8.99 5.60
N LEU A 70 8.10 -8.84 4.27
CA LEU A 70 9.08 -8.15 3.42
C LEU A 70 9.29 -6.71 3.88
N THR A 71 8.19 -5.99 4.18
CA THR A 71 8.27 -4.62 4.67
C THR A 71 9.09 -4.54 5.96
N GLY A 72 8.76 -5.36 6.95
CA GLY A 72 9.48 -5.38 8.22
C GLY A 72 10.95 -5.78 8.09
N PHE A 73 11.24 -6.73 7.19
CA PHE A 73 12.62 -7.18 6.92
C PHE A 73 13.46 -6.07 6.28
N LEU A 74 12.94 -5.39 5.25
CA LEU A 74 13.68 -4.37 4.53
C LEU A 74 13.84 -3.09 5.33
N THR A 75 12.73 -2.57 5.87
CA THR A 75 12.73 -1.23 6.47
C THR A 75 13.17 -1.23 7.93
N GLN A 76 13.04 -2.37 8.62
CA GLN A 76 13.26 -2.51 10.05
C GLN A 76 12.52 -1.42 10.87
N ASN A 77 11.38 -0.98 10.34
CA ASN A 77 10.57 0.11 10.87
C ASN A 77 9.12 -0.36 11.07
N TYR A 78 8.69 -0.43 12.33
CA TYR A 78 7.32 -0.83 12.66
C TYR A 78 6.25 0.07 12.03
N LYS A 79 6.52 1.38 11.89
CA LYS A 79 5.58 2.32 11.25
C LYS A 79 5.33 1.97 9.78
N ASP A 80 6.34 1.46 9.07
CA ASP A 80 6.19 1.03 7.69
C ASP A 80 5.35 -0.27 7.59
N VAL A 81 5.50 -1.18 8.56
CA VAL A 81 4.65 -2.38 8.66
C VAL A 81 3.19 -1.98 8.93
N GLU A 82 2.96 -1.03 9.84
CA GLU A 82 1.62 -0.51 10.13
C GLU A 82 1.01 0.20 8.89
N GLN A 83 1.81 0.97 8.15
CA GLN A 83 1.38 1.57 6.89
C GLN A 83 1.01 0.52 5.84
N MET A 84 1.77 -0.57 5.73
CA MET A 84 1.44 -1.66 4.80
C MET A 84 0.17 -2.39 5.22
N TYR A 85 -0.03 -2.63 6.52
CA TYR A 85 -1.26 -3.18 7.08
C TYR A 85 -2.47 -2.30 6.77
N ARG A 86 -2.34 -0.99 6.96
CA ARG A 86 -3.38 0.00 6.66
C ARG A 86 -3.75 0.01 5.18
N ARG A 87 -2.77 -0.13 4.29
CA ARG A 87 -3.03 -0.27 2.84
C ARG A 87 -3.78 -1.55 2.50
N MET A 88 -3.46 -2.67 3.13
CA MET A 88 -4.21 -3.92 3.01
C MET A 88 -5.69 -3.70 3.33
N VAL A 89 -5.96 -3.17 4.52
CA VAL A 89 -7.34 -2.90 4.98
C VAL A 89 -8.07 -1.96 4.01
N PHE A 90 -7.41 -0.86 3.60
CA PHE A 90 -7.97 0.09 2.65
C PHE A 90 -8.29 -0.56 1.30
N ASN A 91 -7.36 -1.30 0.72
CA ASN A 91 -7.57 -1.92 -0.60
C ASN A 91 -8.79 -2.83 -0.61
N TYR A 92 -8.98 -3.61 0.46
CA TYR A 92 -10.14 -4.49 0.57
C TYR A 92 -11.45 -3.76 0.83
N ILE A 93 -11.49 -2.82 1.78
CA ILE A 93 -12.74 -2.10 2.12
C ILE A 93 -13.14 -1.13 1.00
N ALA A 94 -12.17 -0.48 0.36
CA ALA A 94 -12.41 0.49 -0.70
C ALA A 94 -12.47 -0.13 -2.11
N GLU A 95 -12.39 -1.45 -2.23
CA GLU A 95 -12.45 -2.18 -3.51
C GLU A 95 -11.37 -1.76 -4.53
N ASN A 96 -10.12 -1.58 -4.07
CA ASN A 96 -8.97 -1.47 -4.95
C ASN A 96 -8.42 -2.86 -5.28
N LYS A 97 -9.09 -3.58 -6.17
CA LYS A 97 -8.71 -4.97 -6.53
C LYS A 97 -7.48 -5.06 -7.45
N ASP A 98 -6.97 -3.93 -7.94
CA ASP A 98 -5.72 -3.89 -8.71
C ASP A 98 -4.49 -3.77 -7.81
N ASP A 99 -4.52 -4.40 -6.65
CA ASP A 99 -3.48 -4.41 -5.63
C ASP A 99 -2.36 -5.42 -5.92
N HIS A 100 -1.83 -5.37 -7.14
CA HIS A 100 -0.80 -6.31 -7.59
C HIS A 100 0.62 -5.95 -7.07
N CYS A 101 1.55 -6.91 -7.16
CA CYS A 101 2.89 -6.83 -6.60
C CYS A 101 3.75 -5.64 -7.07
N LYS A 102 3.40 -4.98 -8.19
CA LYS A 102 4.10 -3.79 -8.69
C LYS A 102 3.57 -2.49 -8.07
N ASN A 103 2.42 -2.50 -7.39
CA ASN A 103 1.84 -1.34 -6.71
C ASN A 103 2.38 -1.15 -5.29
N PHE A 104 3.29 -2.00 -4.87
CA PHE A 104 4.01 -1.88 -3.61
C PHE A 104 5.50 -1.70 -3.87
N SER A 105 6.04 -0.54 -3.51
CA SER A 105 7.45 -0.20 -3.73
C SER A 105 8.15 0.17 -2.45
N PHE A 106 9.46 -0.01 -2.49
CA PHE A 106 10.40 0.41 -1.46
C PHE A 106 11.43 1.34 -2.08
N ILE A 107 11.85 2.35 -1.35
CA ILE A 107 12.87 3.33 -1.75
C ILE A 107 14.07 3.25 -0.83
N VAL A 108 15.22 3.64 -1.35
CA VAL A 108 16.48 3.65 -0.57
C VAL A 108 16.97 5.09 -0.47
N THR A 109 17.17 5.54 0.77
CA THR A 109 17.73 6.86 1.05
C THR A 109 18.96 6.75 1.94
N LYS A 110 19.80 7.79 1.93
CA LYS A 110 20.91 7.93 2.86
C LYS A 110 20.51 8.73 4.09
N ASP A 111 20.97 8.32 5.26
CA ASP A 111 20.89 9.13 6.47
C ASP A 111 22.03 10.17 6.56
N LYS A 112 22.07 10.89 7.67
CA LYS A 112 23.11 11.90 7.95
C LYS A 112 24.53 11.31 8.06
N ASP A 113 24.62 10.02 8.37
CA ASP A 113 25.89 9.27 8.49
C ASP A 113 26.25 8.55 7.18
N TYR A 114 25.58 8.90 6.07
CA TYR A 114 25.75 8.30 4.74
C TYR A 114 25.43 6.80 4.67
N LYS A 115 24.66 6.25 5.63
CA LYS A 115 24.18 4.88 5.58
C LYS A 115 22.90 4.78 4.78
N TRP A 116 22.78 3.71 3.99
CA TRP A 116 21.60 3.43 3.18
C TRP A 116 20.52 2.74 4.01
N HIS A 117 19.31 3.24 3.90
CA HIS A 117 18.13 2.68 4.57
C HIS A 117 17.00 2.48 3.57
N TRP A 118 16.33 1.35 3.69
CA TRP A 118 15.09 1.08 2.98
C TRP A 118 13.91 1.71 3.71
N HIS A 119 12.98 2.24 2.94
CA HIS A 119 11.71 2.79 3.42
C HIS A 119 10.58 2.29 2.55
N LEU A 120 9.38 2.14 3.11
CA LEU A 120 8.19 1.94 2.33
C LEU A 120 7.91 3.21 1.51
N ALA A 121 7.80 3.09 0.18
CA ALA A 121 7.41 4.20 -0.66
C ALA A 121 5.98 4.67 -0.31
N PRO A 122 5.62 5.95 -0.52
CA PRO A 122 4.23 6.38 -0.46
C PRO A 122 3.35 5.48 -1.34
N ALA A 123 2.09 5.31 -0.98
CA ALA A 123 1.16 4.54 -1.78
C ALA A 123 0.84 5.28 -3.08
N TYR A 124 0.78 4.58 -4.18
CA TYR A 124 0.49 5.11 -5.51
C TYR A 124 -0.42 4.13 -6.26
N ASP A 125 -0.95 4.57 -7.38
CA ASP A 125 -1.86 3.79 -8.21
C ASP A 125 -3.08 3.27 -7.42
N LEU A 126 -3.57 4.13 -6.52
CA LEU A 126 -4.77 3.85 -5.75
C LEU A 126 -5.98 4.25 -6.57
N THR A 127 -6.79 3.26 -6.93
CA THR A 127 -8.01 3.48 -7.74
C THR A 127 -9.10 2.51 -7.35
N HIS A 128 -10.36 2.94 -7.53
CA HIS A 128 -11.47 2.01 -7.41
C HIS A 128 -11.46 1.07 -8.63
N CYS A 129 -11.16 -0.18 -8.40
CA CYS A 129 -11.09 -1.22 -9.42
C CYS A 129 -11.84 -2.46 -8.93
N THR A 130 -12.99 -2.73 -9.52
CA THR A 130 -13.81 -3.90 -9.17
C THR A 130 -13.50 -5.13 -10.01
N GLU A 131 -12.81 -4.95 -11.14
CA GLU A 131 -12.51 -6.04 -12.07
C GLU A 131 -11.35 -6.91 -11.57
N GLY A 132 -10.28 -6.30 -11.04
CA GLY A 132 -9.14 -6.97 -10.43
C GLY A 132 -8.60 -8.15 -11.24
N TYR A 133 -8.11 -9.16 -10.54
CA TYR A 133 -7.68 -10.43 -11.14
C TYR A 133 -8.84 -11.43 -11.11
N ASN A 134 -9.49 -11.65 -12.26
CA ASN A 134 -10.70 -12.50 -12.36
C ASN A 134 -11.85 -12.11 -11.39
N GLY A 135 -11.99 -10.84 -11.10
CA GLY A 135 -13.01 -10.32 -10.16
C GLY A 135 -12.57 -10.30 -8.69
N GLU A 136 -11.34 -10.76 -8.39
CA GLU A 136 -10.78 -10.81 -7.06
C GLU A 136 -9.61 -9.84 -6.90
N HIS A 137 -9.13 -9.67 -5.67
CA HIS A 137 -7.90 -8.96 -5.40
C HIS A 137 -6.69 -9.69 -5.98
N ALA A 138 -5.71 -8.95 -6.49
CA ALA A 138 -4.47 -9.53 -6.99
C ALA A 138 -3.55 -10.02 -5.85
N THR A 139 -3.75 -9.53 -4.62
CA THR A 139 -3.00 -9.94 -3.43
C THR A 139 -3.98 -10.53 -2.40
N SER A 140 -3.75 -11.78 -1.98
CA SER A 140 -4.59 -12.43 -0.98
C SER A 140 -4.31 -11.95 0.45
N VAL A 141 -5.23 -12.20 1.37
CA VAL A 141 -5.06 -11.93 2.80
C VAL A 141 -5.19 -13.25 3.55
N ASN A 142 -4.11 -13.69 4.20
CA ASN A 142 -4.08 -14.94 4.95
C ASN A 142 -4.54 -16.15 4.12
N ASN A 143 -4.12 -16.20 2.83
CA ASN A 143 -4.52 -17.16 1.82
C ASN A 143 -6.03 -17.14 1.48
N SER A 144 -6.74 -16.06 1.79
CA SER A 144 -8.15 -15.87 1.42
C SER A 144 -8.28 -14.79 0.36
N ALA A 145 -9.11 -15.02 -0.66
CA ALA A 145 -9.55 -14.01 -1.62
C ALA A 145 -10.73 -13.17 -1.07
N HIS A 146 -11.45 -13.72 -0.08
CA HIS A 146 -12.56 -13.06 0.61
C HIS A 146 -12.31 -13.05 2.13
N PRO A 147 -11.33 -12.25 2.60
CA PRO A 147 -10.92 -12.28 3.98
C PRO A 147 -11.99 -11.70 4.91
N SER A 148 -12.12 -12.31 6.07
CA SER A 148 -12.80 -11.75 7.23
C SER A 148 -11.91 -10.73 7.95
N ILE A 149 -12.48 -9.99 8.91
CA ILE A 149 -11.71 -9.15 9.82
C ILE A 149 -10.64 -9.97 10.55
N GLU A 150 -10.99 -11.20 10.97
CA GLU A 150 -10.08 -12.09 11.69
C GLU A 150 -8.88 -12.51 10.82
N ASP A 151 -9.08 -12.70 9.51
CA ASP A 151 -7.98 -12.96 8.58
C ASP A 151 -7.03 -11.77 8.48
N MET A 152 -7.56 -10.55 8.38
CA MET A 152 -6.76 -9.33 8.38
C MET A 152 -5.98 -9.16 9.69
N VAL A 153 -6.64 -9.37 10.83
CA VAL A 153 -6.00 -9.33 12.16
C VAL A 153 -4.91 -10.38 12.26
N ALA A 154 -5.14 -11.59 11.76
CA ALA A 154 -4.14 -12.66 11.74
C ALA A 154 -2.89 -12.28 10.93
N VAL A 155 -3.04 -11.56 9.79
CA VAL A 155 -1.90 -11.01 9.03
C VAL A 155 -1.06 -10.07 9.90
N GLY A 156 -1.71 -9.16 10.63
CA GLY A 156 -1.00 -8.25 11.53
C GLY A 156 -0.24 -8.97 12.64
N ILE A 157 -0.91 -9.91 13.33
CA ILE A 157 -0.32 -10.71 14.43
C ILE A 157 0.89 -11.52 13.93
N LYS A 158 0.78 -12.18 12.76
CA LYS A 158 1.90 -12.91 12.15
C LYS A 158 3.11 -12.01 11.88
N ASN A 159 2.87 -10.71 11.69
CA ASN A 159 3.88 -9.68 11.49
C ASN A 159 4.18 -8.84 12.75
N LYS A 160 3.95 -9.41 13.92
CA LYS A 160 4.27 -8.85 15.25
C LYS A 160 3.52 -7.57 15.61
N MET A 161 2.40 -7.29 14.96
CA MET A 161 1.50 -6.21 15.37
C MET A 161 0.64 -6.67 16.55
N GLN A 162 0.25 -5.72 17.40
CA GLN A 162 -0.71 -5.99 18.48
C GLN A 162 -2.12 -6.15 17.91
N GLU A 163 -2.85 -7.15 18.36
CA GLU A 163 -4.22 -7.43 17.90
C GLU A 163 -5.13 -6.20 18.03
N GLN A 164 -5.08 -5.53 19.17
CA GLN A 164 -5.86 -4.33 19.41
C GLN A 164 -5.57 -3.26 18.35
N ARG A 165 -4.29 -3.03 18.01
CA ARG A 165 -3.91 -2.05 16.97
C ARG A 165 -4.40 -2.44 15.59
N CYS A 166 -4.38 -3.72 15.26
CA CYS A 166 -4.93 -4.22 14.00
C CYS A 166 -6.43 -3.91 13.87
N ARG A 167 -7.20 -4.16 14.94
CA ARG A 167 -8.63 -3.88 14.99
C ARG A 167 -8.93 -2.37 14.94
N GLU A 168 -8.16 -1.56 15.66
CA GLU A 168 -8.27 -0.09 15.60
C GLU A 168 -8.11 0.41 14.17
N ILE A 169 -7.05 -0.01 13.48
CA ILE A 169 -6.81 0.39 12.08
C ILE A 169 -7.96 -0.05 11.17
N TYR A 170 -8.47 -1.26 11.35
CA TYR A 170 -9.60 -1.75 10.57
C TYR A 170 -10.81 -0.82 10.70
N TYR A 171 -11.23 -0.52 11.92
CA TYR A 171 -12.40 0.33 12.15
C TYR A 171 -12.15 1.79 11.77
N GLU A 172 -10.94 2.34 11.99
CA GLU A 172 -10.57 3.67 11.49
C GLU A 172 -10.78 3.80 9.99
N VAL A 173 -10.34 2.80 9.22
CA VAL A 173 -10.46 2.79 7.75
C VAL A 173 -11.93 2.57 7.35
N GLU A 174 -12.60 1.60 7.96
CA GLU A 174 -14.00 1.28 7.66
C GLU A 174 -14.93 2.48 7.86
N ASP A 175 -14.79 3.19 8.98
CA ASP A 175 -15.60 4.36 9.30
C ASP A 175 -15.41 5.49 8.27
N ILE A 176 -14.19 5.69 7.78
CA ILE A 176 -13.91 6.72 6.77
C ILE A 176 -14.46 6.34 5.40
N ILE A 177 -14.37 5.07 5.01
CA ILE A 177 -14.82 4.62 3.68
C ILE A 177 -16.34 4.60 3.59
N LYS A 178 -17.04 4.29 4.70
CA LYS A 178 -18.53 4.28 4.75
C LYS A 178 -19.18 5.66 4.81
N GLN A 179 -18.41 6.73 5.04
CA GLN A 179 -18.88 8.12 4.97
C GLN A 179 -18.99 8.62 3.51
#